data_57a85e59c0bae21d596a30fc61d8b452
#
_entry.id   57a85e59c0bae21d596a30fc61d8b452
#
_cell.length_a   1.000
_cell.length_b   1.000
_cell.length_c   1.000
_cell.angle_alpha   90.00
_cell.angle_beta   90.00
_cell.angle_gamma   90.00
#
_symmetry.space_group_name_H-M   'P 1'
#
loop_
_entity.id
_entity.type
_entity.pdbx_description
1 polymer ?
#
loop_
_entity_poly.entity_id
_entity_poly.type
_entity_poly.pdbx_seq_one_letter_code
_entity_poly.pdbx_strand_id
1 'polypeptide(L)'
;VNLYFHYQYVPEPLTPVKGVRKLDAAHLLTVDVENWRIEEKKYWRMEDAPPLDGEPGELIREKLEEVSELIVRSDVPVGVALSGGLDSSVVAAFAARRQNSLCAFSVGYAGRPDCDEREDAAALARHLKLPFHEIELDVRTIVDFFPQLNYWRDDPVADIAGFGYYAVMKLARERGVPVLLQGQGGDELFWGYPQLRDAARETHLKAALLDSPLSQALRQALTLRLPYYRSEQTVSSWARDLAGLRSGWRGVRRRRENPARMIFYDLSPDFAAAAARMRNFYGRNFVEQINERDASEIFTFPGGWSPVETTLTKLICDTYLRENGIAQGDRLGMASSVEMRLPLVDYKFVETVVGLRKRHSDSTLPPKFWLRQAVKDVLPEWVLNRPKRGFAPPTRRWHDALFAAYGESLRDGYLVESEVLNRESAARLAEGEFPPEATSPLSFKALVLEQWCRQMRRVIPAI
;
A
#
# COMPACT_ATOMS: atom_id res chain seq x y z
N VAL A 1 5.80 3.74 -16.55
CA VAL A 1 4.36 3.87 -16.90
C VAL A 1 3.65 2.52 -16.84
N ASN A 2 4.12 1.45 -17.53
CA ASN A 2 3.44 0.15 -17.52
C ASN A 2 3.28 -0.41 -16.09
N LEU A 3 4.33 -0.40 -15.29
CA LEU A 3 4.26 -0.83 -13.89
C LEU A 3 3.32 0.05 -13.07
N TYR A 4 3.31 1.36 -13.30
CA TYR A 4 2.39 2.27 -12.63
C TYR A 4 0.91 1.86 -12.83
N PHE A 5 0.51 1.54 -14.05
CA PHE A 5 -0.86 1.10 -14.31
C PHE A 5 -1.22 -0.21 -13.61
N HIS A 6 -0.25 -1.09 -13.39
CA HIS A 6 -0.47 -2.31 -12.61
C HIS A 6 -0.53 -2.04 -11.11
N TYR A 7 0.47 -1.30 -10.58
CA TYR A 7 0.67 -1.13 -9.14
C TYR A 7 0.00 0.11 -8.56
N GLN A 8 -0.50 1.06 -9.38
CA GLN A 8 -0.96 2.41 -8.98
C GLN A 8 0.14 3.36 -8.45
N TYR A 9 1.38 2.93 -8.44
CA TYR A 9 2.59 3.69 -8.12
C TYR A 9 3.77 3.18 -8.98
N VAL A 10 4.90 3.88 -8.95
CA VAL A 10 6.11 3.43 -9.63
C VAL A 10 7.00 2.72 -8.60
N PRO A 11 7.18 1.38 -8.70
CA PRO A 11 7.94 0.63 -7.70
C PRO A 11 9.43 0.94 -7.76
N GLU A 12 10.07 1.01 -6.58
CA GLU A 12 11.53 1.10 -6.48
C GLU A 12 12.23 -0.06 -7.23
N PRO A 13 13.42 0.17 -7.77
CA PRO A 13 14.22 1.41 -7.76
C PRO A 13 13.88 2.37 -8.90
N LEU A 14 12.77 2.18 -9.58
CA LEU A 14 12.36 2.99 -10.72
C LEU A 14 11.74 4.32 -10.26
N THR A 15 11.84 5.32 -11.15
CA THR A 15 11.08 6.56 -11.05
C THR A 15 10.31 6.78 -12.36
N PRO A 16 9.35 7.70 -12.39
CA PRO A 16 8.70 8.09 -13.64
C PRO A 16 9.62 8.89 -14.59
N VAL A 17 10.78 9.34 -14.13
CA VAL A 17 11.73 10.16 -14.88
C VAL A 17 12.86 9.30 -15.44
N LYS A 18 13.07 9.35 -16.76
CA LYS A 18 14.12 8.59 -17.43
C LYS A 18 15.51 8.97 -16.92
N GLY A 19 16.32 7.97 -16.58
CA GLY A 19 17.69 8.17 -16.09
C GLY A 19 17.79 8.46 -14.59
N VAL A 20 16.66 8.64 -13.89
CA VAL A 20 16.61 8.83 -12.43
C VAL A 20 16.17 7.53 -11.78
N ARG A 21 16.86 7.13 -10.72
CA ARG A 21 16.53 5.95 -9.92
C ARG A 21 16.44 6.32 -8.44
N LYS A 22 15.61 5.63 -7.70
CA LYS A 22 15.59 5.64 -6.23
C LYS A 22 16.73 4.77 -5.73
N LEU A 23 17.32 5.13 -4.61
CA LEU A 23 18.13 4.20 -3.82
C LEU A 23 17.19 3.22 -3.13
N ASP A 24 17.42 1.93 -3.27
CA ASP A 24 16.59 0.91 -2.65
C ASP A 24 16.60 1.03 -1.11
N ALA A 25 15.49 0.70 -0.48
CA ALA A 25 15.38 0.69 0.97
C ALA A 25 16.46 -0.21 1.61
N ALA A 26 17.01 0.23 2.74
CA ALA A 26 18.11 -0.43 3.46
C ALA A 26 19.41 -0.56 2.66
N HIS A 27 19.63 0.33 1.68
CA HIS A 27 20.89 0.46 0.95
C HIS A 27 21.64 1.73 1.31
N LEU A 28 22.94 1.65 1.23
CA LEU A 28 23.90 2.72 1.37
C LEU A 28 24.59 2.94 0.03
N LEU A 29 24.67 4.19 -0.42
CA LEU A 29 25.41 4.59 -1.61
C LEU A 29 26.65 5.39 -1.18
N THR A 30 27.81 4.92 -1.58
CA THR A 30 29.08 5.63 -1.39
C THR A 30 29.59 6.12 -2.74
N VAL A 31 29.98 7.39 -2.81
CA VAL A 31 30.58 8.00 -4.01
C VAL A 31 31.98 8.45 -3.67
N ASP A 32 32.98 7.83 -4.33
CA ASP A 32 34.36 8.32 -4.32
C ASP A 32 34.46 9.48 -5.29
N VAL A 33 34.62 10.69 -4.76
CA VAL A 33 34.64 11.93 -5.56
C VAL A 33 35.90 12.12 -6.37
N GLU A 34 36.99 11.42 -6.05
CA GLU A 34 38.25 11.49 -6.80
C GLU A 34 38.20 10.65 -8.10
N ASN A 35 37.61 9.45 -7.97
CA ASN A 35 37.55 8.47 -9.04
C ASN A 35 36.17 8.28 -9.64
N TRP A 36 35.17 8.99 -9.11
CA TRP A 36 33.75 8.82 -9.47
C TRP A 36 33.23 7.38 -9.39
N ARG A 37 33.83 6.61 -8.46
CA ARG A 37 33.40 5.24 -8.21
C ARG A 37 32.18 5.26 -7.31
N ILE A 38 31.13 4.60 -7.77
CA ILE A 38 29.87 4.44 -7.02
C ILE A 38 29.81 3.01 -6.50
N GLU A 39 29.56 2.85 -5.21
CA GLU A 39 29.35 1.57 -4.56
C GLU A 39 28.03 1.59 -3.81
N GLU A 40 27.18 0.60 -4.08
CA GLU A 40 25.91 0.41 -3.41
C GLU A 40 25.99 -0.84 -2.53
N LYS A 41 25.59 -0.71 -1.26
CA LYS A 41 25.63 -1.80 -0.27
C LYS A 41 24.34 -1.89 0.50
N LYS A 42 23.71 -3.07 0.50
CA LYS A 42 22.59 -3.39 1.39
C LYS A 42 23.10 -3.64 2.80
N TYR A 43 22.60 -2.89 3.79
CA TYR A 43 23.03 -2.99 5.18
C TYR A 43 22.04 -3.69 6.11
N TRP A 44 20.79 -3.86 5.69
CA TRP A 44 19.75 -4.53 6.48
C TRP A 44 18.85 -5.39 5.59
N ARG A 45 18.40 -6.52 6.14
CA ARG A 45 17.46 -7.43 5.49
C ARG A 45 16.47 -7.96 6.54
N MET A 46 15.18 -7.79 6.28
CA MET A 46 14.11 -8.29 7.12
C MET A 46 14.20 -9.81 7.36
N GLU A 47 14.54 -10.54 6.32
CA GLU A 47 14.66 -12.00 6.34
C GLU A 47 15.81 -12.53 7.22
N ASP A 48 16.79 -11.69 7.55
CA ASP A 48 17.92 -12.07 8.40
C ASP A 48 17.60 -12.02 9.91
N ALA A 49 16.42 -11.49 10.28
CA ALA A 49 15.98 -11.50 11.69
C ALA A 49 16.11 -12.88 12.30
N PRO A 50 16.76 -13.03 13.48
CA PRO A 50 16.94 -14.34 14.12
C PRO A 50 15.57 -14.92 14.53
N PRO A 51 15.43 -16.26 14.53
CA PRO A 51 14.24 -16.89 15.10
C PRO A 51 14.09 -16.53 16.58
N LEU A 52 12.87 -16.18 17.00
CA LEU A 52 12.56 -15.85 18.39
C LEU A 52 11.62 -16.90 18.99
N ASP A 53 11.98 -17.41 20.16
CA ASP A 53 11.15 -18.28 20.99
C ASP A 53 10.48 -17.44 22.10
N GLY A 54 9.26 -17.80 22.49
CA GLY A 54 8.50 -17.12 23.53
C GLY A 54 7.06 -16.87 23.14
N GLU A 55 6.30 -16.27 24.06
CA GLU A 55 4.88 -15.94 23.80
C GLU A 55 4.78 -14.69 22.91
N PRO A 56 4.19 -14.80 21.72
CA PRO A 56 4.18 -13.68 20.77
C PRO A 56 3.55 -12.39 21.30
N GLY A 57 2.46 -12.51 22.06
CA GLY A 57 1.77 -11.33 22.63
C GLY A 57 2.67 -10.58 23.63
N GLU A 58 3.45 -11.28 24.44
CA GLU A 58 4.35 -10.69 25.43
C GLU A 58 5.53 -9.98 24.74
N LEU A 59 6.20 -10.65 23.82
CA LEU A 59 7.36 -10.10 23.12
C LEU A 59 6.97 -8.89 22.22
N ILE A 60 5.81 -8.94 21.58
CA ILE A 60 5.29 -7.80 20.83
C ILE A 60 4.98 -6.63 21.76
N ARG A 61 4.40 -6.89 22.94
CA ARG A 61 4.11 -5.84 23.94
C ARG A 61 5.39 -5.19 24.43
N GLU A 62 6.39 -6.00 24.83
CA GLU A 62 7.69 -5.50 25.27
C GLU A 62 8.32 -4.60 24.20
N LYS A 63 8.28 -5.02 22.95
CA LYS A 63 8.84 -4.24 21.86
C LYS A 63 8.04 -2.97 21.56
N LEU A 64 6.71 -2.97 21.70
CA LEU A 64 5.89 -1.76 21.62
C LEU A 64 6.22 -0.75 22.71
N GLU A 65 6.51 -1.21 23.93
CA GLU A 65 6.96 -0.34 25.04
C GLU A 65 8.31 0.32 24.70
N GLU A 66 9.28 -0.46 24.21
CA GLU A 66 10.61 0.04 23.82
C GLU A 66 10.50 1.07 22.66
N VAL A 67 9.78 0.71 21.60
CA VAL A 67 9.62 1.60 20.45
C VAL A 67 8.86 2.87 20.83
N SER A 68 7.84 2.77 21.68
CA SER A 68 7.06 3.94 22.12
C SER A 68 7.91 4.95 22.90
N GLU A 69 8.90 4.49 23.64
CA GLU A 69 9.82 5.36 24.36
C GLU A 69 10.75 6.14 23.40
N LEU A 70 11.19 5.48 22.33
CA LEU A 70 12.09 6.08 21.34
C LEU A 70 11.37 7.04 20.40
N ILE A 71 10.19 6.64 19.91
CA ILE A 71 9.49 7.32 18.82
C ILE A 71 8.91 8.69 19.22
N VAL A 72 8.66 8.89 20.52
CA VAL A 72 8.14 10.18 21.05
C VAL A 72 9.25 11.18 21.41
N ARG A 73 10.53 10.78 21.35
CA ARG A 73 11.65 11.70 21.63
C ARG A 73 11.68 12.81 20.60
N SER A 74 11.50 14.03 21.04
CA SER A 74 11.42 15.21 20.15
C SER A 74 11.61 16.48 20.95
N ASP A 75 12.26 17.47 20.34
CA ASP A 75 12.40 18.85 20.86
C ASP A 75 11.17 19.71 20.55
N VAL A 76 10.21 19.17 19.80
CA VAL A 76 8.98 19.84 19.38
C VAL A 76 7.76 19.01 19.76
N PRO A 77 6.55 19.60 19.79
CA PRO A 77 5.33 18.86 20.10
C PRO A 77 5.09 17.68 19.16
N VAL A 78 4.63 16.55 19.73
CA VAL A 78 4.29 15.32 19.03
C VAL A 78 2.79 15.11 19.10
N GLY A 79 2.18 14.69 17.99
CA GLY A 79 0.78 14.31 17.90
C GLY A 79 0.61 12.89 17.37
N VAL A 80 -0.62 12.42 17.34
CA VAL A 80 -1.00 11.12 16.77
C VAL A 80 -2.20 11.26 15.83
N ALA A 81 -2.11 10.70 14.63
CA ALA A 81 -3.25 10.55 13.74
C ALA A 81 -4.11 9.37 14.23
N LEU A 82 -5.38 9.63 14.49
CA LEU A 82 -6.29 8.69 15.11
C LEU A 82 -7.50 8.45 14.22
N SER A 83 -7.68 7.22 13.78
CA SER A 83 -8.84 6.77 12.99
C SER A 83 -9.86 5.99 13.82
N GLY A 84 -9.54 5.69 15.08
CA GLY A 84 -10.34 4.76 15.90
C GLY A 84 -10.15 3.27 15.53
N GLY A 85 -9.38 2.95 14.50
CA GLY A 85 -8.95 1.59 14.18
C GLY A 85 -7.89 1.07 15.14
N LEU A 86 -7.70 -0.27 15.21
CA LEU A 86 -6.79 -0.91 16.18
C LEU A 86 -5.37 -0.34 16.11
N ASP A 87 -4.81 -0.18 14.91
CA ASP A 87 -3.39 0.21 14.73
C ASP A 87 -3.11 1.61 15.25
N SER A 88 -3.93 2.59 14.85
CA SER A 88 -3.81 3.97 15.37
C SER A 88 -4.09 4.04 16.87
N SER A 89 -4.99 3.18 17.37
CA SER A 89 -5.30 3.07 18.80
C SER A 89 -4.13 2.55 19.61
N VAL A 90 -3.42 1.54 19.11
CA VAL A 90 -2.19 1.01 19.72
C VAL A 90 -1.14 2.11 19.81
N VAL A 91 -0.87 2.78 18.70
CA VAL A 91 0.11 3.87 18.66
C VAL A 91 -0.25 4.98 19.65
N ALA A 92 -1.52 5.42 19.66
CA ALA A 92 -1.98 6.46 20.56
C ALA A 92 -1.86 6.06 22.05
N ALA A 93 -2.26 4.83 22.40
CA ALA A 93 -2.24 4.36 23.78
C ALA A 93 -0.83 4.23 24.34
N PHE A 94 0.12 3.73 23.55
CA PHE A 94 1.52 3.62 23.97
C PHE A 94 2.22 4.99 24.03
N ALA A 95 1.97 5.86 23.06
CA ALA A 95 2.52 7.22 23.06
C ALA A 95 2.00 8.07 24.22
N ALA A 96 0.70 7.97 24.54
CA ALA A 96 0.08 8.69 25.65
C ALA A 96 0.68 8.37 27.03
N ARG A 97 1.25 7.17 27.19
CA ARG A 97 1.94 6.77 28.42
C ARG A 97 3.32 7.43 28.58
N ARG A 98 3.89 7.92 27.49
CA ARG A 98 5.24 8.47 27.41
C ARG A 98 5.25 9.99 27.25
N GLN A 99 4.16 10.58 26.71
CA GLN A 99 4.10 12.00 26.35
C GLN A 99 2.81 12.63 26.88
N ASN A 100 2.91 13.45 27.94
CA ASN A 100 1.76 14.11 28.55
C ASN A 100 1.11 15.20 27.68
N SER A 101 1.86 15.76 26.73
CA SER A 101 1.39 16.82 25.83
C SER A 101 0.93 16.30 24.46
N LEU A 102 0.68 14.98 24.34
CA LEU A 102 0.23 14.37 23.09
C LEU A 102 -1.15 14.88 22.69
N CYS A 103 -1.32 15.29 21.42
CA CYS A 103 -2.60 15.65 20.83
C CYS A 103 -3.02 14.63 19.77
N ALA A 104 -4.31 14.34 19.66
CA ALA A 104 -4.89 13.45 18.66
C ALA A 104 -5.53 14.26 17.52
N PHE A 105 -5.30 13.81 16.29
CA PHE A 105 -5.79 14.42 15.06
C PHE A 105 -6.56 13.42 14.22
N SER A 106 -7.68 13.84 13.62
CA SER A 106 -8.49 12.98 12.76
C SER A 106 -9.01 13.74 11.55
N VAL A 107 -9.28 12.99 10.49
CA VAL A 107 -9.94 13.49 9.27
C VAL A 107 -11.28 12.81 9.11
N GLY A 108 -12.26 13.55 8.66
CA GLY A 108 -13.57 13.02 8.32
C GLY A 108 -14.14 13.67 7.07
N TYR A 109 -15.38 13.36 6.77
CA TYR A 109 -15.97 13.64 5.48
C TYR A 109 -17.31 14.36 5.63
N ALA A 110 -17.59 15.31 4.72
CA ALA A 110 -18.82 16.06 4.72
C ALA A 110 -20.05 15.17 4.62
N GLY A 111 -20.99 15.39 5.53
CA GLY A 111 -22.20 14.60 5.66
C GLY A 111 -22.05 13.33 6.49
N ARG A 112 -20.92 13.09 7.12
CA ARG A 112 -20.63 11.96 8.01
C ARG A 112 -21.12 10.60 7.44
N PRO A 113 -20.60 10.17 6.28
CA PRO A 113 -20.95 8.87 5.71
C PRO A 113 -20.48 7.73 6.64
N ASP A 114 -20.98 6.52 6.43
CA ASP A 114 -20.65 5.34 7.26
C ASP A 114 -19.14 5.04 7.36
N CYS A 115 -18.34 5.53 6.40
CA CYS A 115 -16.89 5.43 6.43
C CYS A 115 -16.19 6.50 7.30
N ASP A 116 -16.93 7.45 7.87
CA ASP A 116 -16.36 8.47 8.77
C ASP A 116 -16.08 7.86 10.14
N GLU A 117 -14.82 7.89 10.55
CA GLU A 117 -14.37 7.26 11.80
C GLU A 117 -14.13 8.28 12.93
N ARG A 118 -14.44 9.58 12.73
CA ARG A 118 -14.15 10.65 13.72
C ARG A 118 -14.80 10.41 15.07
N GLU A 119 -16.01 9.87 15.12
CA GLU A 119 -16.72 9.61 16.37
C GLU A 119 -15.96 8.60 17.24
N ASP A 120 -15.48 7.53 16.62
CA ASP A 120 -14.71 6.48 17.29
C ASP A 120 -13.32 6.99 17.69
N ALA A 121 -12.69 7.80 16.84
CA ALA A 121 -11.41 8.46 17.15
C ALA A 121 -11.58 9.42 18.36
N ALA A 122 -12.62 10.22 18.38
CA ALA A 122 -12.94 11.10 19.49
C ALA A 122 -13.25 10.35 20.80
N ALA A 123 -13.95 9.20 20.69
CA ALA A 123 -14.23 8.35 21.86
C ALA A 123 -12.92 7.81 22.48
N LEU A 124 -11.97 7.37 21.63
CA LEU A 124 -10.68 6.89 22.13
C LEU A 124 -9.82 8.04 22.66
N ALA A 125 -9.81 9.20 22.01
CA ALA A 125 -9.08 10.36 22.50
C ALA A 125 -9.59 10.78 23.92
N ARG A 126 -10.90 10.79 24.13
CA ARG A 126 -11.50 11.01 25.46
C ARG A 126 -11.07 9.96 26.50
N HIS A 127 -11.07 8.67 26.11
CA HIS A 127 -10.62 7.57 26.98
C HIS A 127 -9.16 7.73 27.39
N LEU A 128 -8.31 8.12 26.45
CA LEU A 128 -6.87 8.37 26.68
C LEU A 128 -6.59 9.78 27.26
N LYS A 129 -7.62 10.61 27.44
CA LYS A 129 -7.52 12.01 27.93
C LYS A 129 -6.64 12.90 27.04
N LEU A 130 -6.68 12.69 25.74
CA LEU A 130 -5.94 13.48 24.76
C LEU A 130 -6.79 14.62 24.22
N PRO A 131 -6.23 15.83 24.05
CA PRO A 131 -6.83 16.86 23.22
C PRO A 131 -7.09 16.31 21.82
N PHE A 132 -8.29 16.56 21.28
CA PHE A 132 -8.72 16.02 19.99
C PHE A 132 -9.05 17.14 19.01
N HIS A 133 -8.48 17.06 17.82
CA HIS A 133 -8.69 17.98 16.72
C HIS A 133 -9.12 17.20 15.47
N GLU A 134 -10.12 17.73 14.78
CA GLU A 134 -10.63 17.10 13.56
C GLU A 134 -10.71 18.11 12.40
N ILE A 135 -10.61 17.60 11.18
CA ILE A 135 -10.86 18.35 9.95
C ILE A 135 -11.84 17.58 9.08
N GLU A 136 -12.72 18.32 8.41
CA GLU A 136 -13.70 17.75 7.49
C GLU A 136 -13.32 18.07 6.04
N LEU A 137 -13.31 17.03 5.20
CA LEU A 137 -13.08 17.15 3.76
C LEU A 137 -14.40 17.13 3.01
N ASP A 138 -14.61 18.09 2.16
CA ASP A 138 -15.71 18.15 1.20
C ASP A 138 -15.23 17.91 -0.25
N VAL A 139 -16.20 17.68 -1.14
CA VAL A 139 -15.91 17.40 -2.55
C VAL A 139 -15.22 18.56 -3.25
N ARG A 140 -15.55 19.80 -2.91
CA ARG A 140 -14.95 20.99 -3.51
C ARG A 140 -13.47 21.08 -3.16
N THR A 141 -13.15 20.91 -1.89
CA THR A 141 -11.75 20.85 -1.43
C THR A 141 -10.96 19.79 -2.19
N ILE A 142 -11.53 18.59 -2.42
CA ILE A 142 -10.88 17.51 -3.16
C ILE A 142 -10.60 17.91 -4.59
N VAL A 143 -11.59 18.49 -5.29
CA VAL A 143 -11.44 18.93 -6.69
C VAL A 143 -10.42 20.04 -6.81
N ASP A 144 -10.52 21.08 -5.99
CA ASP A 144 -9.63 22.24 -6.06
C ASP A 144 -8.17 21.87 -5.77
N PHE A 145 -7.97 20.91 -4.88
CA PHE A 145 -6.65 20.52 -4.45
C PHE A 145 -6.00 19.39 -5.27
N PHE A 146 -6.74 18.69 -6.12
CA PHE A 146 -6.27 17.52 -6.86
C PHE A 146 -4.98 17.74 -7.68
N PRO A 147 -4.83 18.82 -8.47
CA PRO A 147 -3.57 19.07 -9.18
C PRO A 147 -2.38 19.23 -8.25
N GLN A 148 -2.56 19.95 -7.15
CA GLN A 148 -1.50 20.20 -6.18
C GLN A 148 -1.11 18.94 -5.41
N LEU A 149 -2.06 18.09 -5.05
CA LEU A 149 -1.81 16.80 -4.42
C LEU A 149 -0.92 15.91 -5.31
N ASN A 150 -1.20 15.86 -6.62
CA ASN A 150 -0.40 15.09 -7.57
C ASN A 150 1.02 15.64 -7.72
N TYR A 151 1.21 16.94 -7.62
CA TYR A 151 2.54 17.56 -7.60
C TYR A 151 3.33 17.21 -6.34
N TRP A 152 2.72 17.33 -5.15
CA TRP A 152 3.42 17.12 -3.88
C TRP A 152 3.72 15.65 -3.56
N ARG A 153 3.16 14.74 -4.32
CA ARG A 153 3.53 13.32 -4.21
C ARG A 153 4.87 12.98 -4.85
N ASP A 154 5.46 13.89 -5.63
CA ASP A 154 6.67 13.71 -6.47
C ASP A 154 6.51 12.63 -7.54
N ASP A 155 6.08 11.42 -7.17
CA ASP A 155 5.71 10.34 -8.07
C ASP A 155 4.18 10.28 -8.28
N PRO A 156 3.71 9.79 -9.43
CA PRO A 156 2.30 9.50 -9.59
C PRO A 156 1.88 8.34 -8.69
N VAL A 157 0.94 8.58 -7.79
CA VAL A 157 0.34 7.57 -6.90
C VAL A 157 -1.18 7.68 -6.98
N ALA A 158 -1.84 6.66 -7.56
CA ALA A 158 -3.29 6.66 -7.74
C ALA A 158 -4.00 6.13 -6.49
N ASP A 159 -3.82 6.83 -5.40
CA ASP A 159 -4.49 6.56 -4.13
C ASP A 159 -5.33 7.76 -3.70
N ILE A 160 -6.65 7.57 -3.67
CA ILE A 160 -7.60 8.62 -3.27
C ILE A 160 -7.49 8.97 -1.78
N ALA A 161 -6.97 8.08 -0.95
CA ALA A 161 -6.76 8.32 0.48
C ALA A 161 -5.71 9.40 0.78
N GLY A 162 -4.85 9.72 -0.18
CA GLY A 162 -3.82 10.76 -0.02
C GLY A 162 -4.34 12.13 0.37
N PHE A 163 -5.58 12.47 0.02
CA PHE A 163 -6.22 13.70 0.51
C PHE A 163 -6.33 13.72 2.03
N GLY A 164 -6.71 12.59 2.63
CA GLY A 164 -6.80 12.44 4.08
C GLY A 164 -5.43 12.51 4.76
N TYR A 165 -4.40 11.88 4.18
CA TYR A 165 -3.03 11.99 4.69
C TYR A 165 -2.56 13.44 4.74
N TYR A 166 -2.72 14.17 3.64
CA TYR A 166 -2.34 15.58 3.62
C TYR A 166 -3.14 16.42 4.63
N ALA A 167 -4.46 16.23 4.67
CA ALA A 167 -5.33 17.04 5.51
C ALA A 167 -5.02 16.90 7.00
N VAL A 168 -4.77 15.69 7.50
CA VAL A 168 -4.43 15.45 8.90
C VAL A 168 -3.05 16.02 9.26
N MET A 169 -2.08 15.95 8.35
CA MET A 169 -0.75 16.55 8.52
C MET A 169 -0.84 18.07 8.58
N LYS A 170 -1.57 18.67 7.63
CA LYS A 170 -1.81 20.12 7.60
C LYS A 170 -2.48 20.61 8.88
N LEU A 171 -3.52 19.91 9.35
CA LEU A 171 -4.19 20.24 10.61
C LEU A 171 -3.21 20.19 11.80
N ALA A 172 -2.38 19.15 11.90
CA ALA A 172 -1.37 19.04 12.94
C ALA A 172 -0.40 20.23 12.91
N ARG A 173 0.08 20.61 11.73
CA ARG A 173 0.96 21.77 11.55
C ARG A 173 0.31 23.07 11.97
N GLU A 174 -0.94 23.30 11.59
CA GLU A 174 -1.73 24.50 11.98
C GLU A 174 -1.95 24.59 13.49
N ARG A 175 -1.91 23.46 14.19
CA ARG A 175 -1.97 23.38 15.66
C ARG A 175 -0.60 23.42 16.33
N GLY A 176 0.48 23.70 15.58
CA GLY A 176 1.83 23.79 16.11
C GLY A 176 2.47 22.43 16.41
N VAL A 177 1.99 21.35 15.83
CA VAL A 177 2.50 19.99 16.03
C VAL A 177 3.20 19.51 14.74
N PRO A 178 4.56 19.63 14.67
CA PRO A 178 5.31 19.28 13.46
C PRO A 178 5.75 17.81 13.39
N VAL A 179 5.41 16.97 14.36
CA VAL A 179 5.69 15.53 14.37
C VAL A 179 4.38 14.77 14.60
N LEU A 180 4.05 13.83 13.69
CA LEU A 180 2.80 13.08 13.75
C LEU A 180 3.05 11.57 13.68
N LEU A 181 2.64 10.87 14.74
CA LEU A 181 2.67 9.41 14.80
C LEU A 181 1.50 8.83 14.02
N GLN A 182 1.71 7.73 13.29
CA GLN A 182 0.66 7.04 12.52
C GLN A 182 0.73 5.52 12.71
N GLY A 183 -0.40 4.84 12.47
CA GLY A 183 -0.57 3.39 12.68
C GLY A 183 -0.26 2.53 11.45
N GLN A 184 0.39 3.04 10.41
CA GLN A 184 0.76 2.26 9.22
C GLN A 184 1.72 1.11 9.60
N GLY A 185 1.61 0.00 8.91
CA GLY A 185 2.37 -1.22 9.20
C GLY A 185 1.57 -2.28 9.96
N GLY A 186 0.53 -1.89 10.70
CA GLY A 186 -0.27 -2.84 11.48
C GLY A 186 -1.04 -3.85 10.64
N ASP A 187 -1.59 -3.43 9.52
CA ASP A 187 -2.27 -4.32 8.58
C ASP A 187 -1.30 -5.24 7.86
N GLU A 188 -0.16 -4.73 7.48
CA GLU A 188 0.88 -5.42 6.74
C GLU A 188 1.57 -6.49 7.60
N LEU A 189 1.91 -6.12 8.83
CA LEU A 189 2.60 -7.05 9.74
C LEU A 189 1.68 -8.08 10.39
N PHE A 190 0.38 -7.78 10.56
CA PHE A 190 -0.52 -8.64 11.34
C PHE A 190 -1.74 -9.14 10.56
N TRP A 191 -1.57 -9.39 9.26
CA TRP A 191 -2.60 -10.01 8.42
C TRP A 191 -3.92 -9.25 8.39
N GLY A 192 -3.86 -7.92 8.42
CA GLY A 192 -5.07 -7.08 8.40
C GLY A 192 -5.82 -7.12 7.08
N TYR A 193 -5.17 -7.50 5.98
CA TYR A 193 -5.79 -7.62 4.66
C TYR A 193 -6.23 -9.05 4.37
N PRO A 194 -7.50 -9.30 3.97
CA PRO A 194 -8.00 -10.63 3.62
C PRO A 194 -7.17 -11.29 2.51
N GLN A 195 -6.82 -10.55 1.47
CA GLN A 195 -6.04 -11.06 0.33
C GLN A 195 -4.64 -11.55 0.73
N LEU A 196 -4.02 -10.97 1.74
CA LEU A 196 -2.71 -11.43 2.24
C LEU A 196 -2.83 -12.79 2.91
N ARG A 197 -3.91 -13.03 3.65
CA ARG A 197 -4.21 -14.32 4.28
C ARG A 197 -4.57 -15.39 3.25
N ASP A 198 -5.31 -15.00 2.20
CA ASP A 198 -5.62 -15.89 1.09
C ASP A 198 -4.34 -16.29 0.34
N ALA A 199 -3.42 -15.34 0.10
CA ALA A 199 -2.11 -15.63 -0.49
C ALA A 199 -1.28 -16.59 0.38
N ALA A 200 -1.30 -16.45 1.70
CA ALA A 200 -0.63 -17.38 2.62
C ALA A 200 -1.21 -18.80 2.49
N ARG A 201 -2.53 -18.92 2.55
CA ARG A 201 -3.23 -20.21 2.41
C ARG A 201 -2.93 -20.88 1.08
N GLU A 202 -3.00 -20.16 -0.02
CA GLU A 202 -2.70 -20.67 -1.35
C GLU A 202 -1.23 -21.08 -1.51
N THR A 203 -0.31 -20.32 -0.92
CA THR A 203 1.11 -20.66 -0.95
C THR A 203 1.42 -21.92 -0.16
N HIS A 204 0.82 -22.09 1.02
CA HIS A 204 0.93 -23.33 1.79
C HIS A 204 0.37 -24.54 1.02
N LEU A 205 -0.76 -24.39 0.32
CA LEU A 205 -1.31 -25.46 -0.54
C LEU A 205 -0.36 -25.81 -1.70
N LYS A 206 0.27 -24.81 -2.31
CA LYS A 206 1.28 -25.03 -3.36
C LYS A 206 2.49 -25.76 -2.81
N ALA A 207 3.01 -25.36 -1.65
CA ALA A 207 4.12 -26.03 -0.99
C ALA A 207 3.79 -27.50 -0.70
N ALA A 208 2.65 -27.77 -0.09
CA ALA A 208 2.20 -29.14 0.21
C ALA A 208 2.04 -30.01 -1.06
N LEU A 209 1.56 -29.43 -2.17
CA LEU A 209 1.48 -30.13 -3.45
C LEU A 209 2.85 -30.45 -4.03
N LEU A 210 3.83 -29.58 -3.85
CA LEU A 210 5.21 -29.80 -4.31
C LEU A 210 5.91 -30.93 -3.54
N ASP A 211 5.66 -31.02 -2.25
CA ASP A 211 6.23 -32.05 -1.37
C ASP A 211 5.46 -33.38 -1.45
N SER A 212 4.35 -33.43 -2.17
CA SER A 212 3.52 -34.66 -2.30
C SER A 212 4.19 -35.71 -3.16
N PRO A 213 3.90 -37.03 -2.94
CA PRO A 213 4.42 -38.14 -3.74
C PRO A 213 3.85 -38.23 -5.14
N LEU A 214 3.01 -37.28 -5.55
CA LEU A 214 2.39 -37.24 -6.87
C LEU A 214 3.43 -37.05 -7.99
N SER A 215 3.14 -37.55 -9.19
CA SER A 215 4.01 -37.33 -10.34
C SER A 215 4.20 -35.82 -10.63
N GLN A 216 5.36 -35.43 -11.13
CA GLN A 216 5.67 -34.05 -11.46
C GLN A 216 4.62 -33.41 -12.38
N ALA A 217 4.11 -34.16 -13.37
CA ALA A 217 3.08 -33.66 -14.27
C ALA A 217 1.75 -33.38 -13.55
N LEU A 218 1.34 -34.26 -12.61
CA LEU A 218 0.13 -34.08 -11.84
C LEU A 218 0.26 -32.91 -10.85
N ARG A 219 1.40 -32.77 -10.17
CA ARG A 219 1.71 -31.61 -9.32
C ARG A 219 1.61 -30.30 -10.08
N GLN A 220 2.22 -30.23 -11.27
CA GLN A 220 2.14 -29.04 -12.12
C GLN A 220 0.69 -28.75 -12.56
N ALA A 221 -0.07 -29.77 -12.95
CA ALA A 221 -1.47 -29.63 -13.37
C ALA A 221 -2.35 -29.11 -12.22
N LEU A 222 -2.16 -29.61 -10.99
CA LEU A 222 -2.90 -29.19 -9.81
C LEU A 222 -2.50 -27.76 -9.38
N THR A 223 -1.22 -27.43 -9.43
CA THR A 223 -0.71 -26.09 -9.13
C THR A 223 -1.23 -25.04 -10.12
N LEU A 224 -1.41 -25.41 -11.39
CA LEU A 224 -2.01 -24.55 -12.41
C LEU A 224 -3.52 -24.30 -12.19
N ARG A 225 -4.21 -25.20 -11.47
CA ARG A 225 -5.63 -25.07 -11.15
C ARG A 225 -5.87 -24.23 -9.89
N LEU A 226 -4.86 -24.02 -9.05
CA LEU A 226 -4.99 -23.12 -7.91
C LEU A 226 -5.17 -21.70 -8.47
N PRO A 227 -6.24 -21.00 -8.08
CA PRO A 227 -6.53 -19.68 -8.62
C PRO A 227 -5.37 -18.75 -8.33
N TYR A 228 -4.94 -18.09 -9.37
CA TYR A 228 -3.92 -17.04 -9.31
C TYR A 228 -4.47 -15.77 -8.66
N TYR A 229 -5.80 -15.68 -8.69
CA TYR A 229 -6.62 -14.59 -8.22
C TYR A 229 -7.86 -15.14 -7.54
N ARG A 230 -8.07 -14.81 -6.29
CA ARG A 230 -9.40 -14.68 -5.73
C ARG A 230 -9.63 -13.25 -5.34
N SER A 231 -10.21 -12.48 -6.25
CA SER A 231 -11.21 -11.52 -5.78
C SER A 231 -12.39 -12.34 -5.30
N GLU A 232 -13.12 -11.90 -4.29
CA GLU A 232 -14.39 -12.49 -3.81
C GLU A 232 -15.46 -12.52 -4.90
N GLN A 233 -15.22 -13.26 -5.97
CA GLN A 233 -16.11 -13.27 -7.11
C GLN A 233 -16.96 -14.53 -7.11
N THR A 234 -18.25 -14.29 -6.97
CA THR A 234 -19.37 -15.18 -7.22
C THR A 234 -19.19 -16.05 -8.48
N VAL A 235 -19.92 -17.16 -8.54
CA VAL A 235 -19.99 -18.17 -9.63
C VAL A 235 -20.05 -17.59 -11.05
N SER A 236 -20.45 -16.33 -11.24
CA SER A 236 -20.44 -15.61 -12.53
C SER A 236 -19.03 -15.30 -13.06
N SER A 237 -17.98 -15.37 -12.23
CA SER A 237 -16.59 -15.20 -12.64
C SER A 237 -16.03 -16.41 -13.38
N TRP A 238 -16.54 -17.61 -13.10
CA TRP A 238 -16.15 -18.83 -13.77
C TRP A 238 -16.39 -18.79 -15.29
N ALA A 239 -17.49 -18.19 -15.72
CA ALA A 239 -17.80 -18.03 -17.13
C ALA A 239 -16.91 -16.98 -17.82
N ARG A 240 -16.49 -15.95 -17.08
CA ARG A 240 -15.54 -14.92 -17.56
C ARG A 240 -14.11 -15.44 -17.60
N ASP A 241 -13.72 -16.28 -16.64
CA ASP A 241 -12.42 -16.95 -16.64
C ASP A 241 -12.27 -17.95 -17.78
N LEU A 242 -13.35 -18.65 -18.15
CA LEU A 242 -13.39 -19.48 -19.37
C LEU A 242 -13.25 -18.65 -20.65
N ALA A 243 -13.83 -17.44 -20.71
CA ALA A 243 -13.61 -16.52 -21.83
C ALA A 243 -12.22 -15.88 -21.80
N GLY A 244 -11.65 -15.62 -20.61
CA GLY A 244 -10.28 -15.18 -20.38
C GLY A 244 -9.23 -16.25 -20.73
N LEU A 245 -9.58 -17.54 -20.74
CA LEU A 245 -8.70 -18.64 -21.15
C LEU A 245 -8.20 -18.49 -22.60
N ARG A 246 -8.96 -17.87 -23.49
CA ARG A 246 -8.51 -17.63 -24.88
C ARG A 246 -7.45 -16.52 -24.98
N SER A 247 -7.49 -15.49 -24.15
CA SER A 247 -6.45 -14.46 -24.06
C SER A 247 -5.32 -14.84 -23.10
N GLY A 248 -5.61 -15.70 -22.13
CA GLY A 248 -4.70 -16.16 -21.09
C GLY A 248 -3.70 -17.23 -21.52
N TRP A 249 -3.80 -17.79 -22.73
CA TRP A 249 -2.88 -18.86 -23.19
C TRP A 249 -1.40 -18.43 -23.19
N ARG A 250 -1.11 -17.17 -23.44
CA ARG A 250 0.27 -16.65 -23.36
C ARG A 250 0.73 -16.52 -21.89
N GLY A 251 -0.14 -16.07 -21.00
CA GLY A 251 0.11 -16.03 -19.54
C GLY A 251 0.25 -17.46 -18.96
N VAL A 252 -0.57 -18.41 -19.43
CA VAL A 252 -0.49 -19.83 -19.06
C VAL A 252 0.82 -20.47 -19.57
N ARG A 253 1.36 -20.07 -20.71
CA ARG A 253 2.63 -20.57 -21.22
C ARG A 253 3.82 -20.09 -20.36
N ARG A 254 3.83 -18.84 -19.90
CA ARG A 254 4.82 -18.34 -18.94
C ARG A 254 4.61 -18.93 -17.52
N ARG A 255 3.36 -19.16 -17.09
CA ARG A 255 3.03 -19.90 -15.86
C ARG A 255 3.53 -21.35 -15.87
N ARG A 256 3.68 -21.98 -17.05
CA ARG A 256 4.27 -23.31 -17.18
C ARG A 256 5.73 -23.38 -16.80
N GLU A 257 6.47 -22.26 -16.88
CA GLU A 257 7.90 -22.27 -16.58
C GLU A 257 8.21 -22.36 -15.09
N ASN A 258 7.37 -21.80 -14.17
CA ASN A 258 7.54 -21.94 -12.71
C ASN A 258 6.29 -21.62 -11.87
N PRO A 259 5.13 -22.27 -12.06
CA PRO A 259 3.92 -21.93 -11.28
C PRO A 259 4.08 -22.20 -9.79
N ALA A 260 4.98 -23.13 -9.44
CA ALA A 260 5.23 -23.54 -8.08
C ALA A 260 6.08 -22.54 -7.26
N ARG A 261 6.72 -21.59 -7.91
CA ARG A 261 7.61 -20.62 -7.28
C ARG A 261 7.04 -19.22 -7.20
N MET A 262 5.77 -19.06 -7.58
CA MET A 262 5.12 -17.79 -7.67
C MET A 262 4.11 -17.61 -6.56
N ILE A 263 4.33 -16.66 -5.69
CA ILE A 263 3.33 -16.13 -4.76
C ILE A 263 2.56 -15.06 -5.51
N PHE A 264 1.28 -15.29 -5.70
CA PHE A 264 0.43 -14.23 -6.18
C PHE A 264 -0.19 -13.50 -4.99
N TYR A 265 -0.09 -12.21 -5.07
CA TYR A 265 -0.61 -11.30 -4.10
C TYR A 265 -1.19 -10.08 -4.83
N ASP A 266 -2.50 -10.01 -4.88
CA ASP A 266 -3.19 -8.85 -5.43
C ASP A 266 -3.37 -7.80 -4.33
N LEU A 267 -2.42 -6.88 -4.27
CA LEU A 267 -2.45 -5.73 -3.38
C LEU A 267 -3.33 -4.61 -3.89
N SER A 268 -3.58 -4.62 -5.19
CA SER A 268 -4.49 -3.69 -5.84
C SER A 268 -5.64 -4.50 -6.41
N PRO A 269 -6.88 -4.26 -5.99
CA PRO A 269 -8.06 -4.93 -6.57
C PRO A 269 -8.11 -4.81 -8.09
N ASP A 270 -7.41 -3.83 -8.63
CA ASP A 270 -7.38 -3.49 -10.06
C ASP A 270 -6.13 -4.03 -10.79
N PHE A 271 -5.21 -4.71 -10.11
CA PHE A 271 -4.01 -5.25 -10.75
C PHE A 271 -4.37 -6.23 -11.87
N ALA A 272 -5.30 -7.14 -11.61
CA ALA A 272 -5.77 -8.10 -12.60
C ALA A 272 -6.46 -7.42 -13.78
N ALA A 273 -7.29 -6.43 -13.50
CA ALA A 273 -7.98 -5.66 -14.53
C ALA A 273 -6.97 -4.90 -15.39
N ALA A 274 -5.94 -4.30 -14.78
CA ALA A 274 -4.85 -3.66 -15.49
C ALA A 274 -4.07 -4.66 -16.34
N ALA A 275 -3.64 -5.78 -15.77
CA ALA A 275 -2.90 -6.83 -16.48
C ALA A 275 -3.66 -7.38 -17.70
N ALA A 276 -4.99 -7.49 -17.60
CA ALA A 276 -5.84 -8.01 -18.66
C ALA A 276 -6.14 -7.00 -19.78
N ARG A 277 -6.20 -5.71 -19.45
CA ARG A 277 -6.76 -4.68 -20.33
C ARG A 277 -5.74 -3.68 -20.87
N MET A 278 -4.66 -3.37 -20.14
CA MET A 278 -3.79 -2.24 -20.46
C MET A 278 -3.15 -2.29 -21.85
N ARG A 279 -2.79 -3.47 -22.35
CA ARG A 279 -2.23 -3.57 -23.72
C ARG A 279 -3.14 -3.03 -24.81
N ASN A 280 -4.46 -3.10 -24.60
CA ASN A 280 -5.44 -2.58 -25.54
C ASN A 280 -5.60 -1.05 -25.42
N PHE A 281 -5.21 -0.47 -24.29
CA PHE A 281 -5.30 0.98 -24.06
C PHE A 281 -4.07 1.74 -24.54
N TYR A 282 -2.93 1.07 -24.68
CA TYR A 282 -1.70 1.72 -25.11
C TYR A 282 -1.68 2.09 -26.59
N GLY A 283 -0.96 3.16 -26.91
CA GLY A 283 -0.57 3.49 -28.28
C GLY A 283 0.41 2.44 -28.86
N ARG A 284 0.42 2.29 -30.18
CA ARG A 284 1.23 1.27 -30.87
C ARG A 284 2.71 1.40 -30.53
N ASN A 285 3.27 2.60 -30.64
CA ASN A 285 4.68 2.86 -30.40
C ASN A 285 5.07 2.57 -28.94
N PHE A 286 4.18 2.84 -27.99
CA PHE A 286 4.44 2.54 -26.59
C PHE A 286 4.45 1.03 -26.32
N VAL A 287 3.54 0.27 -26.94
CA VAL A 287 3.53 -1.21 -26.84
C VAL A 287 4.85 -1.83 -27.32
N GLU A 288 5.42 -1.28 -28.41
CA GLU A 288 6.71 -1.75 -28.96
C GLU A 288 7.89 -1.43 -28.04
N GLN A 289 7.81 -0.34 -27.27
CA GLN A 289 8.85 0.08 -26.33
C GLN A 289 8.74 -0.62 -24.94
N ILE A 290 7.58 -1.17 -24.60
CA ILE A 290 7.42 -1.91 -23.35
C ILE A 290 8.28 -3.16 -23.43
N ASN A 291 9.43 -3.13 -22.74
CA ASN A 291 10.17 -4.36 -22.47
C ASN A 291 9.24 -5.38 -21.85
N GLU A 292 9.30 -6.62 -22.32
CA GLU A 292 8.39 -7.71 -21.89
C GLU A 292 8.55 -8.14 -20.42
N ARG A 293 9.14 -7.29 -19.56
CA ARG A 293 9.14 -7.54 -18.11
C ARG A 293 7.70 -7.66 -17.65
N ASP A 294 7.38 -8.85 -17.24
CA ASP A 294 6.07 -9.16 -16.66
C ASP A 294 5.96 -8.37 -15.34
N ALA A 295 4.90 -7.58 -15.20
CA ALA A 295 4.65 -6.84 -13.96
C ALA A 295 4.52 -7.76 -12.74
N SER A 296 4.23 -9.04 -12.95
CA SER A 296 4.17 -10.08 -11.92
C SER A 296 5.52 -10.70 -11.55
N GLU A 297 6.64 -10.29 -12.18
CA GLU A 297 7.96 -10.88 -11.94
C GLU A 297 8.40 -10.75 -10.48
N ILE A 298 8.02 -9.66 -9.81
CA ILE A 298 8.29 -9.42 -8.38
C ILE A 298 7.68 -10.50 -7.46
N PHE A 299 6.65 -11.19 -7.91
CA PHE A 299 6.01 -12.27 -7.15
C PHE A 299 6.66 -13.65 -7.34
N THR A 300 7.76 -13.71 -8.10
CA THR A 300 8.45 -14.96 -8.40
C THR A 300 9.64 -15.16 -7.47
N PHE A 301 9.65 -16.28 -6.74
CA PHE A 301 10.69 -16.62 -5.76
C PHE A 301 11.44 -17.90 -6.19
N PRO A 302 12.56 -17.79 -6.93
CA PRO A 302 13.30 -18.94 -7.46
C PRO A 302 13.81 -19.90 -6.39
N GLY A 303 14.12 -19.39 -5.19
CA GLY A 303 14.64 -20.17 -4.05
C GLY A 303 13.57 -20.87 -3.20
N GLY A 304 12.28 -20.72 -3.56
CA GLY A 304 11.16 -21.20 -2.73
C GLY A 304 10.70 -20.18 -1.67
N TRP A 305 9.75 -20.61 -0.84
CA TRP A 305 9.09 -19.75 0.16
C TRP A 305 9.40 -20.25 1.57
N SER A 306 10.47 -19.85 2.17
CA SER A 306 10.75 -20.31 3.52
C SER A 306 11.13 -19.16 4.45
N PRO A 307 10.35 -18.93 5.50
CA PRO A 307 8.93 -19.29 5.72
C PRO A 307 7.98 -18.50 4.83
N VAL A 308 6.81 -19.06 4.52
CA VAL A 308 5.77 -18.41 3.69
C VAL A 308 5.37 -17.05 4.27
N GLU A 309 5.12 -17.02 5.57
CA GLU A 309 4.69 -15.82 6.29
C GLU A 309 5.73 -14.69 6.20
N THR A 310 7.00 -15.00 6.37
CA THR A 310 8.09 -14.03 6.24
C THR A 310 8.18 -13.50 4.81
N THR A 311 8.07 -14.38 3.82
CA THR A 311 8.13 -14.00 2.40
C THR A 311 6.98 -13.05 2.02
N LEU A 312 5.76 -13.35 2.49
CA LEU A 312 4.60 -12.49 2.25
C LEU A 312 4.70 -11.15 2.98
N THR A 313 5.19 -11.16 4.23
CA THR A 313 5.45 -9.91 4.97
C THR A 313 6.45 -9.04 4.23
N LYS A 314 7.56 -9.63 3.77
CA LYS A 314 8.55 -8.92 2.98
C LYS A 314 7.95 -8.36 1.70
N LEU A 315 7.16 -9.15 0.99
CA LEU A 315 6.55 -8.74 -0.27
C LEU A 315 5.64 -7.51 -0.10
N ILE A 316 4.76 -7.51 0.90
CA ILE A 316 3.87 -6.37 1.14
C ILE A 316 4.62 -5.13 1.62
N CYS A 317 5.66 -5.31 2.44
CA CYS A 317 6.49 -4.20 2.91
C CYS A 317 7.30 -3.58 1.76
N ASP A 318 7.90 -4.41 0.90
CA ASP A 318 8.72 -3.96 -0.23
C ASP A 318 7.90 -3.39 -1.40
N THR A 319 6.58 -3.55 -1.38
CA THR A 319 5.68 -3.07 -2.43
C THR A 319 4.73 -2.01 -1.90
N TYR A 320 3.53 -2.42 -1.50
CA TYR A 320 2.43 -1.53 -1.14
C TYR A 320 2.75 -0.60 0.03
N LEU A 321 3.26 -1.15 1.14
CA LEU A 321 3.54 -0.34 2.33
C LEU A 321 4.58 0.73 2.04
N ARG A 322 5.68 0.35 1.38
CA ARG A 322 6.78 1.27 1.07
C ARG A 322 6.33 2.43 0.18
N GLU A 323 5.67 2.11 -0.94
CA GLU A 323 5.38 3.10 -1.97
C GLU A 323 4.06 3.83 -1.73
N ASN A 324 2.99 3.07 -1.46
CA ASN A 324 1.65 3.64 -1.30
C ASN A 324 1.40 4.17 0.12
N GLY A 325 1.98 3.52 1.13
CA GLY A 325 1.85 3.95 2.52
C GLY A 325 2.91 4.96 2.92
N ILE A 326 4.17 4.53 3.04
CA ILE A 326 5.26 5.30 3.66
C ILE A 326 5.69 6.47 2.77
N ALA A 327 6.10 6.19 1.51
CA ALA A 327 6.63 7.24 0.64
C ALA A 327 5.60 8.33 0.33
N GLN A 328 4.33 7.96 0.08
CA GLN A 328 3.25 8.92 -0.11
C GLN A 328 3.00 9.74 1.17
N GLY A 329 2.90 9.07 2.32
CA GLY A 329 2.66 9.72 3.60
C GLY A 329 3.77 10.71 3.97
N ASP A 330 5.03 10.32 3.80
CA ASP A 330 6.19 11.18 4.06
C ASP A 330 6.19 12.44 3.17
N ARG A 331 6.02 12.29 1.86
CA ARG A 331 5.99 13.43 0.92
C ARG A 331 4.87 14.41 1.23
N LEU A 332 3.67 13.92 1.52
CA LEU A 332 2.53 14.75 1.89
C LEU A 332 2.69 15.38 3.28
N GLY A 333 3.37 14.68 4.20
CA GLY A 333 3.79 15.23 5.49
C GLY A 333 4.78 16.38 5.30
N MET A 334 5.82 16.16 4.49
CA MET A 334 6.83 17.19 4.21
C MET A 334 6.25 18.37 3.44
N ALA A 335 5.26 18.17 2.56
CA ALA A 335 4.52 19.27 1.93
C ALA A 335 3.78 20.16 2.97
N SER A 336 3.48 19.61 4.13
CA SER A 336 2.90 20.34 5.28
C SER A 336 3.94 20.73 6.34
N SER A 337 5.24 20.43 6.13
CA SER A 337 6.31 20.55 7.12
C SER A 337 6.02 19.78 8.41
N VAL A 338 5.56 18.54 8.27
CA VAL A 338 5.27 17.58 9.35
C VAL A 338 6.06 16.31 9.12
N GLU A 339 6.85 15.92 10.12
CA GLU A 339 7.56 14.65 10.16
C GLU A 339 6.59 13.53 10.52
N MET A 340 6.50 12.51 9.66
CA MET A 340 5.72 11.31 9.93
C MET A 340 6.58 10.27 10.64
N ARG A 341 6.07 9.70 11.73
CA ARG A 341 6.72 8.60 12.44
C ARG A 341 5.79 7.39 12.52
N LEU A 342 6.35 6.21 12.29
CA LEU A 342 5.61 4.96 12.13
C LEU A 342 6.12 3.89 13.12
N PRO A 343 5.61 3.85 14.36
CA PRO A 343 6.08 2.92 15.38
C PRO A 343 5.98 1.44 14.99
N LEU A 344 4.93 1.07 14.24
CA LEU A 344 4.68 -0.32 13.86
C LEU A 344 5.59 -0.82 12.71
N VAL A 345 6.40 0.06 12.11
CA VAL A 345 7.42 -0.31 11.12
C VAL A 345 8.84 0.02 11.58
N ASP A 346 9.03 0.27 12.88
CA ASP A 346 10.37 0.28 13.45
C ASP A 346 11.09 -1.03 13.13
N TYR A 347 12.37 -0.96 12.72
CA TYR A 347 13.08 -2.13 12.22
C TYR A 347 13.21 -3.24 13.25
N LYS A 348 13.39 -2.91 14.55
CA LYS A 348 13.46 -3.90 15.64
C LYS A 348 12.09 -4.52 15.92
N PHE A 349 11.02 -3.73 15.78
CA PHE A 349 9.66 -4.24 15.89
C PHE A 349 9.36 -5.23 14.75
N VAL A 350 9.75 -4.89 13.52
CA VAL A 350 9.61 -5.77 12.35
C VAL A 350 10.45 -7.05 12.54
N GLU A 351 11.71 -6.93 12.99
CA GLU A 351 12.57 -8.09 13.28
C GLU A 351 11.96 -9.01 14.34
N THR A 352 11.31 -8.45 15.37
CA THR A 352 10.60 -9.23 16.38
C THR A 352 9.47 -10.05 15.77
N VAL A 353 8.58 -9.41 14.98
CA VAL A 353 7.46 -10.10 14.32
C VAL A 353 7.95 -11.18 13.35
N VAL A 354 8.96 -10.87 12.55
CA VAL A 354 9.54 -11.82 11.58
C VAL A 354 10.27 -12.97 12.32
N GLY A 355 11.00 -12.68 13.37
CA GLY A 355 11.66 -13.69 14.19
C GLY A 355 10.68 -14.67 14.84
N LEU A 356 9.57 -14.17 15.36
CA LEU A 356 8.46 -14.99 15.87
C LEU A 356 7.86 -15.88 14.77
N ARG A 357 7.65 -15.36 13.56
CA ARG A 357 7.12 -16.14 12.43
C ARG A 357 8.01 -17.27 11.94
N LYS A 358 9.29 -17.23 12.26
CA LYS A 358 10.22 -18.34 11.99
C LYS A 358 10.00 -19.53 12.94
N ARG A 359 9.28 -19.34 14.04
CA ARG A 359 8.95 -20.37 15.05
C ARG A 359 7.47 -20.68 15.12
N HIS A 360 6.62 -19.66 14.89
CA HIS A 360 5.17 -19.73 15.07
C HIS A 360 4.46 -19.27 13.79
N SER A 361 3.48 -20.01 13.32
CA SER A 361 2.61 -19.55 12.24
C SER A 361 1.40 -18.82 12.82
N ASP A 362 1.14 -17.62 12.30
CA ASP A 362 -0.01 -16.79 12.67
C ASP A 362 -1.00 -16.55 11.50
N SER A 363 -0.68 -17.07 10.31
CA SER A 363 -1.48 -16.85 9.09
C SER A 363 -2.89 -17.47 9.14
N THR A 364 -3.10 -18.49 9.98
CA THR A 364 -4.39 -19.14 10.20
C THR A 364 -5.18 -18.54 11.37
N LEU A 365 -4.56 -17.72 12.20
CA LEU A 365 -5.20 -17.05 13.33
C LEU A 365 -6.11 -15.90 12.85
N PRO A 366 -7.02 -15.40 13.69
CA PRO A 366 -7.81 -14.21 13.37
C PRO A 366 -6.91 -13.01 13.00
N PRO A 367 -7.38 -12.06 12.16
CA PRO A 367 -6.61 -10.89 11.81
C PRO A 367 -6.10 -10.14 13.03
N LYS A 368 -4.82 -9.78 13.01
CA LYS A 368 -4.15 -9.02 14.09
C LYS A 368 -4.16 -9.73 15.45
N PHE A 369 -4.25 -11.07 15.48
CA PHE A 369 -4.37 -11.82 16.72
C PHE A 369 -3.23 -11.52 17.69
N TRP A 370 -1.98 -11.61 17.28
CA TRP A 370 -0.82 -11.33 18.15
C TRP A 370 -0.83 -9.88 18.66
N LEU A 371 -1.17 -8.92 17.80
CA LEU A 371 -1.27 -7.52 18.20
C LEU A 371 -2.40 -7.33 19.24
N ARG A 372 -3.57 -7.96 19.03
CA ARG A 372 -4.68 -7.91 19.98
C ARG A 372 -4.29 -8.52 21.34
N GLN A 373 -3.56 -9.65 21.35
CA GLN A 373 -3.06 -10.25 22.57
C GLN A 373 -2.06 -9.34 23.31
N ALA A 374 -1.15 -8.72 22.57
CA ALA A 374 -0.17 -7.78 23.11
C ALA A 374 -0.81 -6.58 23.82
N VAL A 375 -1.99 -6.14 23.40
CA VAL A 375 -2.61 -4.89 23.87
C VAL A 375 -3.92 -5.07 24.60
N LYS A 376 -4.30 -6.32 24.94
CA LYS A 376 -5.60 -6.64 25.58
C LYS A 376 -5.85 -5.92 26.91
N ASP A 377 -4.81 -5.63 27.67
CA ASP A 377 -4.89 -4.91 28.95
C ASP A 377 -4.57 -3.40 28.80
N VAL A 378 -4.34 -2.93 27.58
CA VAL A 378 -3.96 -1.55 27.27
C VAL A 378 -5.11 -0.79 26.64
N LEU A 379 -5.84 -1.44 25.77
CA LEU A 379 -6.96 -0.88 25.03
C LEU A 379 -8.29 -1.43 25.54
N PRO A 380 -9.36 -0.64 25.54
CA PRO A 380 -10.68 -1.09 25.94
C PRO A 380 -11.23 -2.11 24.95
N GLU A 381 -12.09 -3.02 25.45
CA GLU A 381 -12.68 -4.11 24.65
C GLU A 381 -13.42 -3.63 23.39
N TRP A 382 -14.06 -2.47 23.44
CA TRP A 382 -14.79 -1.93 22.29
C TRP A 382 -13.84 -1.52 21.13
N VAL A 383 -12.55 -1.22 21.40
CA VAL A 383 -11.52 -1.05 20.37
C VAL A 383 -11.04 -2.41 19.86
N LEU A 384 -10.76 -3.33 20.79
CA LEU A 384 -10.25 -4.66 20.46
C LEU A 384 -11.22 -5.47 19.60
N ASN A 385 -12.53 -5.39 19.89
CA ASN A 385 -13.57 -6.18 19.22
C ASN A 385 -14.20 -5.47 18.02
N ARG A 386 -13.73 -4.27 17.68
CA ARG A 386 -14.26 -3.50 16.57
C ARG A 386 -13.96 -4.20 15.24
N PRO A 387 -14.97 -4.33 14.36
CA PRO A 387 -14.75 -4.80 12.99
C PRO A 387 -13.75 -3.90 12.28
N LYS A 388 -12.84 -4.51 11.50
CA LYS A 388 -11.92 -3.74 10.68
C LYS A 388 -12.72 -2.91 9.67
N ARG A 389 -12.45 -1.61 9.66
CA ARG A 389 -12.76 -0.70 8.54
C ARG A 389 -11.44 -0.27 7.92
N GLY A 390 -11.38 -0.20 6.59
CA GLY A 390 -10.24 0.42 5.90
C GLY A 390 -10.35 1.93 6.01
N PHE A 391 -9.24 2.64 6.00
CA PHE A 391 -9.23 4.08 5.80
C PHE A 391 -9.67 4.36 4.34
N ALA A 392 -10.98 4.43 4.14
CA ALA A 392 -11.58 4.61 2.83
C ALA A 392 -12.48 5.86 2.86
N PRO A 393 -12.14 6.91 2.11
CA PRO A 393 -13.01 8.07 1.92
C PRO A 393 -14.26 7.68 1.11
N PRO A 394 -15.25 8.57 0.93
CA PRO A 394 -16.38 8.33 0.05
C PRO A 394 -15.95 8.30 -1.42
N THR A 395 -15.20 7.27 -1.78
CA THR A 395 -14.40 7.08 -2.98
C THR A 395 -15.20 7.34 -4.25
N ARG A 396 -16.41 6.75 -4.35
CA ARG A 396 -17.25 6.91 -5.54
C ARG A 396 -17.61 8.36 -5.80
N ARG A 397 -18.08 9.06 -4.76
CA ARG A 397 -18.48 10.47 -4.86
C ARG A 397 -17.30 11.36 -5.25
N TRP A 398 -16.11 11.05 -4.73
CA TRP A 398 -14.90 11.80 -5.05
C TRP A 398 -14.43 11.55 -6.48
N HIS A 399 -14.44 10.28 -6.93
CA HIS A 399 -14.13 9.95 -8.32
C HIS A 399 -15.08 10.67 -9.30
N ASP A 400 -16.38 10.58 -9.07
CA ASP A 400 -17.37 11.25 -9.94
C ASP A 400 -17.09 12.76 -10.06
N ALA A 401 -16.76 13.43 -8.95
CA ALA A 401 -16.43 14.86 -8.95
C ALA A 401 -15.10 15.19 -9.65
N LEU A 402 -14.05 14.37 -9.42
CA LEU A 402 -12.77 14.55 -10.09
C LEU A 402 -12.88 14.34 -11.60
N PHE A 403 -13.69 13.37 -12.04
CA PHE A 403 -13.92 13.13 -13.47
C PHE A 403 -14.76 14.21 -14.10
N ALA A 404 -15.78 14.74 -13.41
CA ALA A 404 -16.54 15.90 -13.89
C ALA A 404 -15.65 17.14 -14.10
N ALA A 405 -14.63 17.32 -13.23
CA ALA A 405 -13.73 18.47 -13.31
C ALA A 405 -12.54 18.27 -14.28
N TYR A 406 -11.99 17.07 -14.35
CA TYR A 406 -10.71 16.83 -15.03
C TYR A 406 -10.75 15.72 -16.07
N GLY A 407 -11.81 14.93 -16.20
CA GLY A 407 -11.90 13.78 -17.11
C GLY A 407 -11.63 14.14 -18.56
N GLU A 408 -12.14 15.27 -19.05
CA GLU A 408 -11.89 15.74 -20.42
C GLU A 408 -10.40 15.93 -20.74
N SER A 409 -9.56 16.18 -19.72
CA SER A 409 -8.13 16.33 -19.91
C SER A 409 -7.43 15.06 -20.43
N LEU A 410 -8.08 13.91 -20.37
CA LEU A 410 -7.55 12.65 -20.90
C LEU A 410 -7.70 12.52 -22.42
N ARG A 411 -8.70 13.16 -23.05
CA ARG A 411 -9.01 12.94 -24.48
C ARG A 411 -7.89 13.39 -25.41
N ASP A 412 -7.32 14.56 -25.13
CA ASP A 412 -6.25 15.17 -25.91
C ASP A 412 -5.09 15.62 -25.00
N GLY A 413 -4.83 14.86 -23.92
CA GLY A 413 -3.82 15.18 -22.95
C GLY A 413 -2.44 14.65 -23.29
N TYR A 414 -1.52 14.84 -22.36
CA TYR A 414 -0.12 14.41 -22.49
C TYR A 414 0.01 12.91 -22.80
N LEU A 415 -0.82 12.06 -22.19
CA LEU A 415 -0.76 10.61 -22.42
C LEU A 415 -1.14 10.22 -23.85
N VAL A 416 -1.97 11.02 -24.53
CA VAL A 416 -2.31 10.83 -25.94
C VAL A 416 -1.25 11.47 -26.84
N GLU A 417 -0.80 12.69 -26.53
CA GLU A 417 0.25 13.39 -27.26
C GLU A 417 1.56 12.58 -27.31
N SER A 418 1.92 11.93 -26.18
CA SER A 418 3.11 11.08 -26.06
C SER A 418 2.91 9.64 -26.51
N GLU A 419 1.75 9.33 -27.11
CA GLU A 419 1.38 8.00 -27.60
C GLU A 419 1.42 6.89 -26.51
N VAL A 420 1.35 7.26 -25.24
CA VAL A 420 1.18 6.28 -24.13
C VAL A 420 -0.19 5.63 -24.22
N LEU A 421 -1.24 6.43 -24.42
CA LEU A 421 -2.60 5.93 -24.65
C LEU A 421 -3.03 6.17 -26.10
N ASN A 422 -3.78 5.24 -26.67
CA ASN A 422 -4.45 5.50 -27.92
C ASN A 422 -5.70 6.38 -27.70
N ARG A 423 -6.11 7.15 -28.72
CA ARG A 423 -7.19 8.14 -28.62
C ARG A 423 -8.54 7.54 -28.21
N GLU A 424 -8.87 6.38 -28.76
CA GLU A 424 -10.14 5.69 -28.46
C GLU A 424 -10.22 5.31 -26.99
N SER A 425 -9.15 4.71 -26.48
CA SER A 425 -9.06 4.30 -25.07
C SER A 425 -9.01 5.50 -24.12
N ALA A 426 -8.31 6.56 -24.48
CA ALA A 426 -8.29 7.81 -23.71
C ALA A 426 -9.70 8.41 -23.60
N ALA A 427 -10.46 8.42 -24.69
CA ALA A 427 -11.85 8.87 -24.69
C ALA A 427 -12.74 8.03 -23.74
N ARG A 428 -12.58 6.71 -23.76
CA ARG A 428 -13.32 5.82 -22.86
C ARG A 428 -12.93 6.01 -21.40
N LEU A 429 -11.63 6.17 -21.11
CA LEU A 429 -11.15 6.43 -19.76
C LEU A 429 -11.63 7.78 -19.22
N ALA A 430 -11.79 8.79 -20.10
CA ALA A 430 -12.33 10.10 -19.76
C ALA A 430 -13.78 10.07 -19.25
N GLU A 431 -14.55 9.08 -19.66
CA GLU A 431 -15.94 8.88 -19.22
C GLU A 431 -16.05 8.30 -17.80
N GLY A 432 -14.95 7.81 -17.26
CA GLY A 432 -14.88 7.36 -15.86
C GLY A 432 -15.61 6.05 -15.61
N GLU A 433 -15.19 4.95 -16.22
CA GLU A 433 -15.68 3.61 -15.83
C GLU A 433 -15.15 3.24 -14.44
N PHE A 434 -16.02 3.26 -13.44
CA PHE A 434 -15.69 2.87 -12.08
C PHE A 434 -16.47 1.62 -11.66
N PRO A 435 -15.84 0.44 -11.63
CA PRO A 435 -16.44 -0.68 -10.93
C PRO A 435 -16.75 -0.28 -9.48
N PRO A 436 -17.90 -0.66 -8.91
CA PRO A 436 -18.31 -0.22 -7.57
C PRO A 436 -17.32 -0.48 -6.46
N GLU A 437 -16.47 -1.49 -6.64
CA GLU A 437 -15.51 -1.98 -5.64
C GLU A 437 -14.08 -1.48 -5.89
N ALA A 438 -13.83 -0.77 -7.00
CA ALA A 438 -12.49 -0.34 -7.35
C ALA A 438 -12.09 0.93 -6.59
N THR A 439 -11.02 0.84 -5.82
CA THR A 439 -10.42 2.00 -5.14
C THR A 439 -9.50 2.80 -6.06
N SER A 440 -8.89 2.14 -7.05
CA SER A 440 -7.97 2.74 -8.03
C SER A 440 -8.22 2.20 -9.44
N PRO A 441 -9.39 2.47 -10.04
CA PRO A 441 -9.74 2.00 -11.38
C PRO A 441 -8.78 2.57 -12.44
N LEU A 442 -8.69 1.91 -13.60
CA LEU A 442 -7.78 2.32 -14.68
C LEU A 442 -7.99 3.77 -15.13
N SER A 443 -9.25 4.22 -15.16
CA SER A 443 -9.60 5.61 -15.45
C SER A 443 -8.99 6.57 -14.43
N PHE A 444 -9.05 6.27 -13.14
CA PHE A 444 -8.46 7.09 -12.10
C PHE A 444 -6.92 7.07 -12.15
N LYS A 445 -6.31 5.90 -12.42
CA LYS A 445 -4.86 5.80 -12.65
C LYS A 445 -4.44 6.70 -13.84
N ALA A 446 -5.17 6.65 -14.94
CA ALA A 446 -4.90 7.50 -16.09
C ALA A 446 -5.03 8.99 -15.75
N LEU A 447 -6.08 9.37 -15.02
CA LEU A 447 -6.32 10.77 -14.62
C LEU A 447 -5.19 11.29 -13.70
N VAL A 448 -4.78 10.51 -12.72
CA VAL A 448 -3.66 10.87 -11.83
C VAL A 448 -2.37 11.04 -12.62
N LEU A 449 -2.05 10.11 -13.52
CA LEU A 449 -0.83 10.19 -14.34
C LEU A 449 -0.86 11.40 -15.29
N GLU A 450 -1.99 11.67 -15.93
CA GLU A 450 -2.18 12.85 -16.79
C GLU A 450 -1.95 14.15 -16.00
N GLN A 451 -2.56 14.28 -14.82
CA GLN A 451 -2.41 15.46 -13.98
C GLN A 451 -0.97 15.61 -13.45
N TRP A 452 -0.33 14.51 -13.08
CA TRP A 452 1.07 14.52 -12.69
C TRP A 452 1.97 15.01 -13.83
N CYS A 453 1.82 14.48 -15.03
CA CYS A 453 2.57 14.92 -16.21
C CYS A 453 2.38 16.41 -16.50
N ARG A 454 1.12 16.90 -16.40
CA ARG A 454 0.83 18.33 -16.58
C ARG A 454 1.52 19.23 -15.56
N GLN A 455 1.57 18.80 -14.30
CA GLN A 455 2.27 19.56 -13.25
C GLN A 455 3.79 19.54 -13.49
N MET A 456 4.37 18.39 -13.84
CA MET A 456 5.82 18.28 -14.12
C MET A 456 6.23 19.13 -15.32
N ARG A 457 5.46 19.18 -16.41
CA ARG A 457 5.74 20.06 -17.57
C ARG A 457 5.74 21.55 -17.22
N ARG A 458 4.95 21.98 -16.23
CA ARG A 458 4.93 23.37 -15.75
C ARG A 458 6.21 23.74 -15.01
N VAL A 459 6.80 22.78 -14.29
CA VAL A 459 7.97 22.99 -13.45
C VAL A 459 9.27 22.75 -14.25
N ILE A 460 9.25 21.80 -15.19
CA ILE A 460 10.38 21.41 -16.02
C ILE A 460 9.98 21.53 -17.50
N PRO A 461 10.03 22.74 -18.06
CA PRO A 461 9.54 22.98 -19.44
C PRO A 461 10.28 22.23 -20.55
N ALA A 462 11.44 21.64 -20.25
CA ALA A 462 12.34 20.98 -21.22
C ALA A 462 12.26 19.44 -21.21
N ILE A 463 11.26 18.85 -20.52
CA ILE A 463 11.03 17.39 -20.56
C ILE A 463 10.05 17.01 -21.67
#